data_d89f80004f9ef5d6b6e5c83de132f374
#
_entry.id   d89f80004f9ef5d6b6e5c83de132f374
#
_cell.length_a   1.000
_cell.length_b   1.000
_cell.length_c   1.000
_cell.angle_alpha   90.00
_cell.angle_beta   90.00
_cell.angle_gamma   90.00
#
_symmetry.space_group_name_H-M   'P 1'
#
loop_
_entity.id
_entity.type
_entity.pdbx_description
1 polymer ?
#
loop_
_entity_poly.entity_id
_entity_poly.type
_entity_poly.pdbx_seq_one_letter_code
_entity_poly.pdbx_strand_id
1 'polypeptide(L)'
;MGVGYGAQKSIGIMDQSKEKSNTRMLSNIAGILALVWMCIIFAFSAQTKEESGAVSGGFSYRIVNTTGKIFHLNIDEERVREIANSIEHFVRKGAHMTEYAILAILFYIWLKRWQISRVRMAGVSTALAIFYACSDEFHQLFVAGRAGKINDVLIDSAGAILGLALFLFIGQLLRKAR
;
A
#
# COMPACT_ATOMS: atom_id res chain seq x y z
N MET A 1 21.41 50.59 -9.62
CA MET A 1 21.07 49.24 -10.15
C MET A 1 21.11 48.12 -9.06
N GLY A 2 20.82 48.37 -7.80
CA GLY A 2 20.96 47.37 -6.71
C GLY A 2 19.66 46.81 -6.09
N VAL A 3 18.52 47.41 -6.36
CA VAL A 3 17.25 47.10 -5.66
C VAL A 3 16.57 45.83 -6.20
N GLY A 4 16.79 45.43 -7.43
CA GLY A 4 16.15 44.26 -8.04
C GLY A 4 16.72 42.90 -7.55
N TYR A 5 18.01 42.86 -7.22
CA TYR A 5 18.69 41.61 -6.85
C TYR A 5 18.28 41.10 -5.44
N GLY A 6 18.04 42.03 -4.52
CA GLY A 6 17.59 41.71 -3.16
C GLY A 6 16.16 41.16 -3.12
N ALA A 7 15.26 41.76 -3.90
CA ALA A 7 13.86 41.32 -3.99
C ALA A 7 13.71 39.91 -4.60
N GLN A 8 14.49 39.64 -5.67
CA GLN A 8 14.46 38.33 -6.34
C GLN A 8 15.01 37.18 -5.46
N LYS A 9 16.07 37.48 -4.68
CA LYS A 9 16.64 36.55 -3.71
C LYS A 9 15.67 36.26 -2.53
N SER A 10 14.96 37.28 -2.05
CA SER A 10 13.96 37.15 -1.01
C SER A 10 12.76 36.30 -1.44
N ILE A 11 12.27 36.47 -2.66
CA ILE A 11 11.19 35.67 -3.26
C ILE A 11 11.61 34.21 -3.36
N GLY A 12 12.82 33.91 -3.84
CA GLY A 12 13.32 32.53 -3.94
C GLY A 12 13.48 31.84 -2.55
N ILE A 13 13.88 32.58 -1.52
CA ILE A 13 13.99 32.05 -0.16
C ILE A 13 12.60 31.75 0.44
N MET A 14 11.62 32.61 0.20
CA MET A 14 10.25 32.41 0.66
C MET A 14 9.58 31.20 -0.03
N ASP A 15 9.84 30.99 -1.31
CA ASP A 15 9.30 29.85 -2.08
C ASP A 15 9.89 28.52 -1.60
N GLN A 16 11.20 28.46 -1.41
CA GLN A 16 11.87 27.30 -0.82
C GLN A 16 11.40 26.98 0.61
N SER A 17 11.12 28.00 1.42
CA SER A 17 10.58 27.82 2.75
C SER A 17 9.18 27.22 2.74
N LYS A 18 8.29 27.71 1.86
CA LYS A 18 6.93 27.16 1.66
C LYS A 18 6.98 25.72 1.17
N GLU A 19 7.84 25.38 0.20
CA GLU A 19 7.98 24.03 -0.33
C GLU A 19 8.46 23.05 0.75
N LYS A 20 9.43 23.45 1.57
CA LYS A 20 9.90 22.64 2.72
C LYS A 20 8.79 22.44 3.76
N SER A 21 8.02 23.48 4.06
CA SER A 21 6.90 23.41 4.99
C SER A 21 5.82 22.43 4.47
N ASN A 22 5.43 22.56 3.22
CA ASN A 22 4.45 21.67 2.59
C ASN A 22 4.93 20.20 2.57
N THR A 23 6.21 19.97 2.26
CA THR A 23 6.78 18.62 2.26
C THR A 23 6.74 18.01 3.65
N ARG A 24 7.06 18.78 4.70
CA ARG A 24 7.00 18.30 6.10
C ARG A 24 5.55 17.99 6.52
N MET A 25 4.61 18.85 6.16
CA MET A 25 3.19 18.63 6.45
C MET A 25 2.68 17.33 5.79
N LEU A 26 2.92 17.17 4.49
CA LEU A 26 2.53 15.95 3.76
C LEU A 26 3.19 14.69 4.33
N SER A 27 4.46 14.78 4.73
CA SER A 27 5.15 13.67 5.35
C SER A 27 4.55 13.31 6.71
N ASN A 28 4.18 14.30 7.53
CA ASN A 28 3.52 14.03 8.82
C ASN A 28 2.16 13.35 8.63
N ILE A 29 1.37 13.83 7.68
CA ILE A 29 0.08 13.21 7.31
C ILE A 29 0.31 11.76 6.88
N ALA A 30 1.29 11.50 6.01
CA ALA A 30 1.61 10.14 5.56
C ALA A 30 2.03 9.24 6.74
N GLY A 31 2.77 9.76 7.73
CA GLY A 31 3.11 9.02 8.94
C GLY A 31 1.88 8.63 9.78
N ILE A 32 0.94 9.56 9.95
CA ILE A 32 -0.33 9.29 10.64
C ILE A 32 -1.14 8.25 9.86
N LEU A 33 -1.25 8.42 8.54
CA LEU A 33 -1.94 7.45 7.67
C LEU A 33 -1.28 6.06 7.70
N ALA A 34 0.06 5.99 7.80
CA ALA A 34 0.75 4.71 7.95
C ALA A 34 0.35 4.00 9.25
N LEU A 35 0.28 4.72 10.38
CA LEU A 35 -0.18 4.16 11.65
C LEU A 35 -1.63 3.67 11.59
N VAL A 36 -2.52 4.48 11.01
CA VAL A 36 -3.92 4.08 10.79
C VAL A 36 -4.01 2.84 9.91
N TRP A 37 -3.20 2.81 8.83
CA TRP A 37 -3.16 1.67 7.91
C TRP A 37 -2.64 0.40 8.56
N MET A 38 -1.61 0.50 9.42
CA MET A 38 -1.15 -0.62 10.25
C MET A 38 -2.26 -1.15 11.16
N CYS A 39 -3.05 -0.29 11.79
CA CYS A 39 -4.20 -0.71 12.59
C CYS A 39 -5.26 -1.42 11.73
N ILE A 40 -5.49 -0.97 10.50
CA ILE A 40 -6.42 -1.63 9.56
C ILE A 40 -5.91 -3.03 9.19
N ILE A 41 -4.64 -3.16 8.80
CA ILE A 41 -4.02 -4.46 8.50
C ILE A 41 -4.16 -5.39 9.71
N PHE A 42 -3.83 -4.91 10.91
CA PHE A 42 -3.94 -5.68 12.13
C PHE A 42 -5.37 -6.16 12.40
N ALA A 43 -6.38 -5.28 12.17
CA ALA A 43 -7.78 -5.65 12.36
C ALA A 43 -8.22 -6.75 11.38
N PHE A 44 -7.78 -6.71 10.12
CA PHE A 44 -8.04 -7.78 9.16
C PHE A 44 -7.26 -9.07 9.49
N SER A 45 -6.03 -8.93 9.96
CA SER A 45 -5.19 -10.06 10.36
C SER A 45 -5.72 -10.76 11.62
N ALA A 46 -6.39 -10.04 12.51
CA ALA A 46 -7.01 -10.58 13.72
C ALA A 46 -8.30 -11.39 13.46
N GLN A 47 -8.85 -11.34 12.24
CA GLN A 47 -10.01 -12.13 11.87
C GLN A 47 -9.67 -13.63 11.83
N THR A 48 -10.60 -14.48 12.28
CA THR A 48 -10.49 -15.92 12.10
C THR A 48 -10.41 -16.32 10.63
N LYS A 49 -10.00 -17.56 10.37
CA LYS A 49 -9.95 -18.07 8.99
C LYS A 49 -11.32 -18.05 8.33
N GLU A 50 -12.38 -18.35 9.05
CA GLU A 50 -13.76 -18.35 8.58
C GLU A 50 -14.24 -16.94 8.23
N GLU A 51 -14.00 -15.98 9.11
CA GLU A 51 -14.38 -14.56 8.89
C GLU A 51 -13.64 -13.96 7.68
N SER A 52 -12.33 -14.16 7.61
CA SER A 52 -11.52 -13.70 6.48
C SER A 52 -11.92 -14.37 5.17
N GLY A 53 -12.26 -15.69 5.22
CA GLY A 53 -12.76 -16.43 4.07
C GLY A 53 -14.12 -15.92 3.60
N ALA A 54 -15.03 -15.57 4.51
CA ALA A 54 -16.33 -14.98 4.15
C ALA A 54 -16.17 -13.61 3.46
N VAL A 55 -15.24 -12.76 3.93
CA VAL A 55 -14.96 -11.46 3.31
C VAL A 55 -14.37 -11.64 1.91
N SER A 56 -13.31 -12.45 1.76
CA SER A 56 -12.67 -12.68 0.46
C SER A 56 -13.58 -13.41 -0.53
N GLY A 57 -14.37 -14.38 -0.05
CA GLY A 57 -15.36 -15.09 -0.87
C GLY A 57 -16.47 -14.18 -1.39
N GLY A 58 -17.01 -13.30 -0.52
CA GLY A 58 -18.00 -12.30 -0.91
C GLY A 58 -17.46 -11.31 -1.94
N PHE A 59 -16.20 -10.89 -1.81
CA PHE A 59 -15.55 -10.01 -2.77
C PHE A 59 -15.29 -10.72 -4.10
N SER A 60 -14.80 -11.97 -4.07
CA SER A 60 -14.61 -12.81 -5.26
C SER A 60 -15.91 -13.02 -6.02
N TYR A 61 -17.00 -13.32 -5.31
CA TYR A 61 -18.33 -13.43 -5.92
C TYR A 61 -18.75 -12.14 -6.64
N ARG A 62 -18.56 -10.98 -6.00
CA ARG A 62 -18.87 -9.68 -6.63
C ARG A 62 -18.06 -9.43 -7.89
N ILE A 63 -16.75 -9.75 -7.86
CA ILE A 63 -15.89 -9.63 -9.05
C ILE A 63 -16.46 -10.45 -10.20
N VAL A 64 -16.70 -11.76 -9.99
CA VAL A 64 -17.16 -12.67 -11.05
C VAL A 64 -18.52 -12.26 -11.58
N ASN A 65 -19.48 -11.97 -10.67
CA ASN A 65 -20.84 -11.57 -11.05
C ASN A 65 -20.85 -10.23 -11.84
N THR A 66 -20.07 -9.24 -11.38
CA THR A 66 -19.98 -7.93 -12.07
C THR A 66 -19.30 -8.09 -13.43
N THR A 67 -18.22 -8.86 -13.52
CA THR A 67 -17.54 -9.14 -14.78
C THR A 67 -18.46 -9.87 -15.75
N GLY A 68 -19.18 -10.89 -15.28
CA GLY A 68 -20.18 -11.60 -16.08
C GLY A 68 -21.25 -10.67 -16.67
N LYS A 69 -21.76 -9.73 -15.85
CA LYS A 69 -22.74 -8.73 -16.32
C LYS A 69 -22.16 -7.74 -17.33
N ILE A 70 -20.94 -7.24 -17.12
CA ILE A 70 -20.30 -6.29 -18.03
C ILE A 70 -20.04 -6.91 -19.41
N PHE A 71 -19.63 -8.17 -19.44
CA PHE A 71 -19.33 -8.89 -20.69
C PHE A 71 -20.54 -9.66 -21.24
N HIS A 72 -21.75 -9.47 -20.66
CA HIS A 72 -23.00 -10.15 -21.07
C HIS A 72 -22.85 -11.68 -21.14
N LEU A 73 -22.08 -12.26 -20.21
CA LEU A 73 -21.92 -13.71 -20.14
C LEU A 73 -23.15 -14.33 -19.48
N ASN A 74 -23.82 -15.25 -20.15
CA ASN A 74 -24.92 -16.02 -19.59
C ASN A 74 -24.38 -17.11 -18.65
N ILE A 75 -23.96 -16.70 -17.46
CA ILE A 75 -23.44 -17.59 -16.41
C ILE A 75 -24.52 -17.70 -15.34
N ASP A 76 -24.92 -18.91 -14.99
CA ASP A 76 -25.85 -19.17 -13.90
C ASP A 76 -25.18 -18.89 -12.53
N GLU A 77 -25.99 -18.79 -11.48
CA GLU A 77 -25.51 -18.42 -10.17
C GLU A 77 -24.58 -19.48 -9.55
N GLU A 78 -24.82 -20.76 -9.86
CA GLU A 78 -23.99 -21.86 -9.38
C GLU A 78 -22.58 -21.77 -9.96
N ARG A 79 -22.48 -21.52 -11.25
CA ARG A 79 -21.20 -21.33 -11.95
C ARG A 79 -20.45 -20.08 -11.48
N VAL A 80 -21.17 -18.98 -11.19
CA VAL A 80 -20.56 -17.77 -10.58
C VAL A 80 -19.93 -18.11 -9.24
N ARG A 81 -20.61 -18.88 -8.38
CA ARG A 81 -20.09 -19.32 -7.08
C ARG A 81 -18.87 -20.25 -7.23
N GLU A 82 -18.92 -21.18 -8.16
CA GLU A 82 -17.81 -22.10 -8.43
C GLU A 82 -16.53 -21.34 -8.84
N ILE A 83 -16.67 -20.41 -9.80
CA ILE A 83 -15.55 -19.58 -10.25
C ILE A 83 -15.05 -18.70 -9.09
N ALA A 84 -15.95 -18.07 -8.34
CA ALA A 84 -15.59 -17.22 -7.20
C ALA A 84 -14.78 -18.00 -6.15
N ASN A 85 -15.17 -19.22 -5.83
CA ASN A 85 -14.45 -20.09 -4.90
C ASN A 85 -13.05 -20.46 -5.42
N SER A 86 -12.92 -20.69 -6.73
CA SER A 86 -11.64 -21.05 -7.33
C SER A 86 -10.62 -19.90 -7.32
N ILE A 87 -11.08 -18.64 -7.41
CA ILE A 87 -10.20 -17.46 -7.40
C ILE A 87 -10.03 -16.83 -6.00
N GLU A 88 -10.81 -17.25 -4.99
CA GLU A 88 -10.83 -16.65 -3.66
C GLU A 88 -9.43 -16.56 -3.04
N HIS A 89 -8.64 -17.62 -3.15
CA HIS A 89 -7.28 -17.65 -2.63
C HIS A 89 -6.39 -16.55 -3.28
N PHE A 90 -6.48 -16.36 -4.59
CA PHE A 90 -5.71 -15.35 -5.32
C PHE A 90 -6.17 -13.95 -4.97
N VAL A 91 -7.48 -13.75 -4.82
CA VAL A 91 -8.07 -12.47 -4.41
C VAL A 91 -7.56 -12.08 -3.02
N ARG A 92 -7.57 -12.99 -2.06
CA ARG A 92 -7.05 -12.76 -0.71
C ARG A 92 -5.56 -12.42 -0.72
N LYS A 93 -4.74 -13.18 -1.46
CA LYS A 93 -3.31 -12.89 -1.58
C LYS A 93 -3.04 -11.54 -2.25
N GLY A 94 -3.80 -11.20 -3.29
CA GLY A 94 -3.72 -9.90 -3.94
C GLY A 94 -4.09 -8.74 -3.01
N ALA A 95 -5.08 -8.93 -2.12
CA ALA A 95 -5.43 -7.96 -1.08
C ALA A 95 -4.25 -7.71 -0.14
N HIS A 96 -3.63 -8.76 0.42
CA HIS A 96 -2.45 -8.65 1.28
C HIS A 96 -1.29 -7.93 0.57
N MET A 97 -0.95 -8.34 -0.66
CA MET A 97 0.07 -7.64 -1.44
C MET A 97 -0.23 -6.14 -1.59
N THR A 98 -1.49 -5.78 -1.80
CA THR A 98 -1.92 -4.37 -1.94
C THR A 98 -1.80 -3.62 -0.61
N GLU A 99 -2.16 -4.24 0.50
CA GLU A 99 -2.05 -3.67 1.85
C GLU A 99 -0.60 -3.28 2.17
N TYR A 100 0.35 -4.18 1.90
CA TYR A 100 1.77 -3.93 2.14
C TYR A 100 2.41 -2.99 1.11
N ALA A 101 1.91 -2.97 -0.14
CA ALA A 101 2.28 -1.96 -1.14
C ALA A 101 1.94 -0.54 -0.66
N ILE A 102 0.71 -0.34 -0.18
CA ILE A 102 0.24 0.94 0.36
C ILE A 102 1.08 1.34 1.59
N LEU A 103 1.33 0.40 2.51
CA LEU A 103 2.13 0.65 3.71
C LEU A 103 3.56 1.11 3.36
N ALA A 104 4.23 0.43 2.42
CA ALA A 104 5.57 0.81 1.97
C ALA A 104 5.60 2.21 1.32
N ILE A 105 4.57 2.55 0.51
CA ILE A 105 4.42 3.87 -0.08
C ILE A 105 4.22 4.95 0.99
N LEU A 106 3.38 4.70 1.99
CA LEU A 106 3.14 5.62 3.10
C LEU A 106 4.41 5.87 3.90
N PHE A 107 5.18 4.82 4.23
CA PHE A 107 6.49 4.96 4.87
C PHE A 107 7.47 5.73 4.00
N TYR A 108 7.50 5.50 2.69
CA TYR A 108 8.36 6.24 1.77
C TYR A 108 8.04 7.74 1.76
N ILE A 109 6.75 8.11 1.72
CA ILE A 109 6.32 9.50 1.75
C ILE A 109 6.64 10.13 3.11
N TRP A 110 6.44 9.40 4.19
CA TRP A 110 6.78 9.83 5.55
C TRP A 110 8.28 10.14 5.70
N LEU A 111 9.16 9.29 5.13
CA LEU A 111 10.61 9.46 5.20
C LEU A 111 11.12 10.70 4.45
N LYS A 112 10.36 11.33 3.56
CA LYS A 112 10.78 12.56 2.86
C LYS A 112 11.13 13.71 3.79
N ARG A 113 10.57 13.72 5.01
CA ARG A 113 10.84 14.77 6.01
C ARG A 113 12.32 14.86 6.41
N TRP A 114 13.06 13.74 6.35
CA TRP A 114 14.48 13.69 6.75
C TRP A 114 15.45 14.01 5.62
N GLN A 115 14.95 14.25 4.41
CA GLN A 115 15.77 14.66 3.25
C GLN A 115 16.92 13.69 2.93
N ILE A 116 16.79 12.42 3.27
CA ILE A 116 17.74 11.36 2.91
C ILE A 116 17.62 10.96 1.45
N SER A 117 18.60 10.26 0.91
CA SER A 117 18.59 9.86 -0.50
C SER A 117 17.39 8.97 -0.84
N ARG A 118 16.89 9.05 -2.08
CA ARG A 118 15.75 8.25 -2.56
C ARG A 118 15.95 6.75 -2.37
N VAL A 119 17.18 6.27 -2.61
CA VAL A 119 17.53 4.86 -2.46
C VAL A 119 17.43 4.44 -0.99
N ARG A 120 17.93 5.26 -0.06
CA ARG A 120 17.81 4.99 1.37
C ARG A 120 16.35 5.02 1.82
N MET A 121 15.56 6.00 1.35
CA MET A 121 14.11 6.04 1.66
C MET A 121 13.42 4.77 1.18
N ALA A 122 13.69 4.31 -0.05
CA ALA A 122 13.10 3.10 -0.59
C ALA A 122 13.51 1.86 0.22
N GLY A 123 14.80 1.72 0.54
CA GLY A 123 15.29 0.60 1.34
C GLY A 123 14.70 0.56 2.74
N VAL A 124 14.67 1.70 3.44
CA VAL A 124 14.13 1.78 4.81
C VAL A 124 12.61 1.56 4.83
N SER A 125 11.85 2.17 3.89
CA SER A 125 10.41 1.97 3.85
C SER A 125 10.01 0.52 3.54
N THR A 126 10.73 -0.14 2.63
CA THR A 126 10.54 -1.57 2.35
C THR A 126 10.90 -2.42 3.56
N ALA A 127 12.03 -2.16 4.22
CA ALA A 127 12.43 -2.90 5.42
C ALA A 127 11.41 -2.77 6.56
N LEU A 128 10.84 -1.57 6.78
CA LEU A 128 9.78 -1.35 7.76
C LEU A 128 8.50 -2.13 7.42
N ALA A 129 8.10 -2.15 6.14
CA ALA A 129 6.94 -2.92 5.69
C ALA A 129 7.15 -4.43 5.86
N ILE A 130 8.32 -4.95 5.51
CA ILE A 130 8.68 -6.37 5.72
C ILE A 130 8.71 -6.72 7.20
N PHE A 131 9.28 -5.86 8.04
CA PHE A 131 9.29 -6.07 9.49
C PHE A 131 7.85 -6.15 10.04
N TYR A 132 6.97 -5.28 9.54
CA TYR A 132 5.57 -5.32 9.93
C TYR A 132 4.88 -6.60 9.45
N ALA A 133 5.16 -7.08 8.22
CA ALA A 133 4.66 -8.35 7.72
C ALA A 133 5.09 -9.55 8.60
N CYS A 134 6.36 -9.56 9.03
CA CYS A 134 6.83 -10.57 9.98
C CYS A 134 6.07 -10.52 11.32
N SER A 135 5.81 -9.30 11.84
CA SER A 135 5.06 -9.15 13.10
C SER A 135 3.60 -9.56 12.97
N ASP A 136 3.01 -9.30 11.81
CA ASP A 136 1.64 -9.69 11.48
C ASP A 136 1.49 -11.22 11.41
N GLU A 137 2.35 -11.90 10.68
CA GLU A 137 2.36 -13.37 10.61
C GLU A 137 2.66 -14.02 11.97
N PHE A 138 3.51 -13.39 12.78
CA PHE A 138 3.72 -13.83 14.16
C PHE A 138 2.43 -13.70 14.99
N HIS A 139 1.70 -12.60 14.85
CA HIS A 139 0.41 -12.42 15.52
C HIS A 139 -0.61 -13.48 15.07
N GLN A 140 -0.63 -13.85 13.79
CA GLN A 140 -1.56 -14.85 13.25
C GLN A 140 -1.37 -16.25 13.86
N LEU A 141 -0.23 -16.57 14.47
CA LEU A 141 -0.05 -17.81 15.24
C LEU A 141 -1.00 -17.92 16.43
N PHE A 142 -1.52 -16.81 16.93
CA PHE A 142 -2.42 -16.74 18.08
C PHE A 142 -3.89 -16.58 17.66
N VAL A 143 -4.19 -16.52 16.36
CA VAL A 143 -5.56 -16.34 15.83
C VAL A 143 -6.16 -17.71 15.47
N ALA A 144 -7.39 -17.95 15.90
CA ALA A 144 -8.08 -19.23 15.70
C ALA A 144 -8.19 -19.59 14.20
N GLY A 145 -7.79 -20.81 13.85
CA GLY A 145 -7.84 -21.33 12.48
C GLY A 145 -6.81 -20.76 11.53
N ARG A 146 -5.95 -19.80 11.98
CA ARG A 146 -4.82 -19.31 11.20
C ARG A 146 -3.53 -20.02 11.57
N ALA A 147 -2.58 -20.00 10.64
CA ALA A 147 -1.22 -20.46 10.85
C ALA A 147 -0.30 -19.44 10.20
N GLY A 148 0.60 -18.82 10.97
CA GLY A 148 1.64 -17.96 10.45
C GLY A 148 2.52 -18.73 9.46
N LYS A 149 2.69 -18.21 8.25
CA LYS A 149 3.43 -18.89 7.17
C LYS A 149 4.49 -17.97 6.59
N ILE A 150 5.72 -18.45 6.55
CA ILE A 150 6.82 -17.72 5.89
C ILE A 150 6.48 -17.33 4.45
N ASN A 151 5.72 -18.17 3.73
CA ASN A 151 5.29 -17.87 2.38
C ASN A 151 4.38 -16.62 2.31
N ASP A 152 3.60 -16.35 3.35
CA ASP A 152 2.73 -15.18 3.40
C ASP A 152 3.56 -13.92 3.64
N VAL A 153 4.58 -13.96 4.50
CA VAL A 153 5.59 -12.89 4.62
C VAL A 153 6.27 -12.59 3.28
N LEU A 154 6.62 -13.63 2.50
CA LEU A 154 7.25 -13.44 1.19
C LEU A 154 6.31 -12.75 0.18
N ILE A 155 5.03 -13.12 0.17
CA ILE A 155 4.02 -12.52 -0.69
C ILE A 155 3.80 -11.05 -0.32
N ASP A 156 3.67 -10.73 0.97
CA ASP A 156 3.50 -9.39 1.49
C ASP A 156 4.73 -8.52 1.21
N SER A 157 5.93 -9.09 1.39
CA SER A 157 7.19 -8.44 1.02
C SER A 157 7.29 -8.15 -0.47
N ALA A 158 6.85 -9.09 -1.32
CA ALA A 158 6.78 -8.86 -2.77
C ALA A 158 5.81 -7.73 -3.11
N GLY A 159 4.66 -7.68 -2.43
CA GLY A 159 3.69 -6.58 -2.55
C GLY A 159 4.32 -5.23 -2.20
N ALA A 160 5.02 -5.13 -1.07
CA ALA A 160 5.72 -3.92 -0.64
C ALA A 160 6.77 -3.45 -1.68
N ILE A 161 7.60 -4.37 -2.18
CA ILE A 161 8.65 -4.07 -3.16
C ILE A 161 8.06 -3.63 -4.50
N LEU A 162 7.15 -4.43 -5.06
CA LEU A 162 6.56 -4.17 -6.37
C LEU A 162 5.69 -2.91 -6.38
N GLY A 163 4.89 -2.71 -5.33
CA GLY A 163 4.04 -1.53 -5.20
C GLY A 163 4.87 -0.24 -5.07
N LEU A 164 5.92 -0.25 -4.25
CA LEU A 164 6.80 0.90 -4.12
C LEU A 164 7.58 1.16 -5.41
N ALA A 165 8.09 0.11 -6.08
CA ALA A 165 8.79 0.24 -7.35
C ALA A 165 7.89 0.87 -8.43
N LEU A 166 6.64 0.40 -8.56
CA LEU A 166 5.65 0.95 -9.47
C LEU A 166 5.33 2.41 -9.16
N PHE A 167 5.13 2.75 -7.89
CA PHE A 167 4.91 4.13 -7.45
C PHE A 167 6.06 5.06 -7.85
N LEU A 168 7.30 4.63 -7.64
CA LEU A 168 8.49 5.40 -7.99
C LEU A 168 8.66 5.53 -9.51
N PHE A 169 8.37 4.49 -10.26
CA PHE A 169 8.42 4.47 -11.72
C PHE A 169 7.40 5.45 -12.32
N ILE A 170 6.14 5.39 -11.89
CA ILE A 170 5.09 6.33 -12.33
C ILE A 170 5.51 7.77 -11.99
N GLY A 171 6.01 8.01 -10.79
CA GLY A 171 6.51 9.33 -10.39
C GLY A 171 7.67 9.86 -11.25
N GLN A 172 8.51 8.98 -11.80
CA GLN A 172 9.56 9.35 -12.76
C GLN A 172 8.99 9.71 -14.13
N LEU A 173 8.04 8.90 -14.65
CA LEU A 173 7.39 9.17 -15.94
C LEU A 173 6.67 10.52 -15.93
N LEU A 174 5.90 10.82 -14.89
CA LEU A 174 5.17 12.08 -14.76
C LEU A 174 6.09 13.31 -14.68
N ARG A 175 7.32 13.15 -14.17
CA ARG A 175 8.31 14.24 -14.15
C ARG A 175 8.96 14.47 -15.51
N LYS A 176 9.14 13.43 -16.32
CA LYS A 176 9.69 13.56 -17.67
C LYS A 176 8.69 14.17 -18.66
N ALA A 177 7.39 14.05 -18.36
CA ALA A 177 6.31 14.59 -19.20
C ALA A 177 5.97 16.06 -18.91
N ARG A 178 6.57 16.65 -17.86
CA ARG A 178 6.46 18.10 -17.52
C ARG A 178 7.70 18.86 -17.96
#